data_d65f990139cee35a82b527616a8c72a0
#
_entry.id   d65f990139cee35a82b527616a8c72a0
#
_cell.length_a   1.000
_cell.length_b   1.000
_cell.length_c   1.000
_cell.angle_alpha   90.00
_cell.angle_beta   90.00
_cell.angle_gamma   90.00
#
_symmetry.space_group_name_H-M   'P 1'
#
loop_
_entity.id
_entity.type
_entity.pdbx_description
1 polymer ?
#
loop_
_entity_poly.entity_id
_entity_poly.type
_entity_poly.pdbx_seq_one_letter_code
_entity_poly.pdbx_strand_id
1 'polypeptide(L)'
;MEYVRLKDIGQIITGNTPPTSKPEYYGDYMPFIKATDIPIGVKCTLVTEQSYSKLAAEKYKKSLVPKGSTCVVTIGSIGKKMTYAHTDLFVNQAINAIVPKDSYDNEYIFYNVRCSVLPQLKKLDSGTTSGRENISKTSFSSIRIPVIRDKNVQRRIGVILSTYDSLIENNTKRIRLLEKMAENLYKEWFVRFRFPGHEKVEMENGLPKGWTVEKVKDWCRVFTGRKDVNQTKEDGQYVFFSCSPNTFHSDEFIYDGKAILVAGNGSYTGRTRYFEGKFDLYQRTYAVVSNKEDDSFMFYLYLRFKFDFEPMHSGGTRGSAIP
;
A
#
# COMPACT_ATOMS: atom_id res chain seq x y z
N MET A 1 -12.74 -9.83 -31.03
CA MET A 1 -12.37 -10.42 -29.70
C MET A 1 -13.06 -11.76 -29.60
N GLU A 2 -12.35 -12.77 -29.16
CA GLU A 2 -12.86 -14.11 -28.90
C GLU A 2 -12.92 -14.37 -27.41
N TYR A 3 -13.93 -15.09 -26.93
CA TYR A 3 -14.03 -15.47 -25.52
C TYR A 3 -13.45 -16.86 -25.30
N VAL A 4 -12.39 -16.96 -24.51
CA VAL A 4 -11.64 -18.20 -24.22
C VAL A 4 -11.70 -18.50 -22.72
N ARG A 5 -11.77 -19.77 -22.33
CA ARG A 5 -11.71 -20.17 -20.92
C ARG A 5 -10.27 -20.08 -20.40
N LEU A 6 -10.10 -19.76 -19.11
CA LEU A 6 -8.76 -19.68 -18.50
C LEU A 6 -7.94 -20.96 -18.68
N LYS A 7 -8.56 -22.15 -18.58
CA LYS A 7 -7.91 -23.45 -18.85
C LYS A 7 -7.40 -23.63 -20.27
N ASP A 8 -7.98 -22.91 -21.24
CA ASP A 8 -7.58 -23.01 -22.64
C ASP A 8 -6.42 -22.05 -22.95
N ILE A 9 -6.26 -21.00 -22.16
CA ILE A 9 -5.15 -20.03 -22.22
C ILE A 9 -3.86 -20.66 -21.70
N GLY A 10 -3.95 -21.43 -20.61
CA GLY A 10 -2.77 -22.00 -19.98
C GLY A 10 -3.09 -23.08 -18.96
N GLN A 11 -2.04 -23.59 -18.33
CA GLN A 11 -2.17 -24.54 -17.23
C GLN A 11 -2.61 -23.79 -15.95
N ILE A 12 -3.57 -24.35 -15.21
CA ILE A 12 -3.95 -23.84 -13.90
C ILE A 12 -3.26 -24.66 -12.80
N ILE A 13 -2.43 -24.01 -12.01
CA ILE A 13 -1.73 -24.58 -10.86
C ILE A 13 -2.38 -24.06 -9.59
N THR A 14 -2.83 -24.94 -8.72
CA THR A 14 -3.24 -24.59 -7.36
C THR A 14 -2.06 -24.80 -6.42
N GLY A 15 -1.81 -23.86 -5.54
CA GLY A 15 -0.71 -23.93 -4.61
C GLY A 15 -0.90 -24.97 -3.48
N ASN A 16 0.15 -25.16 -2.74
CA ASN A 16 0.22 -26.03 -1.57
C ASN A 16 0.88 -25.32 -0.40
N THR A 17 0.52 -25.72 0.82
CA THR A 17 1.23 -25.26 2.03
C THR A 17 1.85 -26.48 2.71
N PRO A 18 3.17 -26.53 2.89
CA PRO A 18 3.81 -27.58 3.66
C PRO A 18 3.31 -27.59 5.10
N PRO A 19 3.27 -28.75 5.76
CA PRO A 19 2.91 -28.81 7.18
C PRO A 19 3.85 -27.94 8.03
N THR A 20 3.29 -27.12 8.89
CA THR A 20 4.07 -26.26 9.81
C THR A 20 4.86 -27.06 10.84
N SER A 21 4.43 -28.30 11.10
CA SER A 21 5.16 -29.26 11.96
C SER A 21 6.48 -29.79 11.35
N LYS A 22 6.78 -29.40 10.11
CA LYS A 22 8.00 -29.79 9.40
C LYS A 22 8.81 -28.57 9.01
N PRO A 23 9.60 -27.99 9.95
CA PRO A 23 10.40 -26.79 9.70
C PRO A 23 11.43 -26.98 8.58
N GLU A 24 11.86 -28.19 8.29
CA GLU A 24 12.79 -28.54 7.21
C GLU A 24 12.27 -28.19 5.79
N TYR A 25 10.97 -27.95 5.63
CA TYR A 25 10.39 -27.50 4.36
C TYR A 25 10.47 -26.00 4.17
N TYR A 26 10.77 -25.25 5.22
CA TYR A 26 10.91 -23.80 5.16
C TYR A 26 12.40 -23.44 5.16
N GLY A 27 12.78 -22.39 4.40
CA GLY A 27 14.16 -21.97 4.22
C GLY A 27 14.23 -20.68 3.40
N ASP A 28 15.27 -20.53 2.58
CA ASP A 28 15.55 -19.33 1.78
C ASP A 28 15.75 -19.66 0.28
N TYR A 29 15.40 -20.87 -0.14
CA TYR A 29 15.74 -21.30 -1.50
C TYR A 29 14.80 -20.72 -2.56
N MET A 30 13.48 -20.72 -2.34
CA MET A 30 12.52 -20.22 -3.33
C MET A 30 11.33 -19.50 -2.68
N PRO A 31 10.89 -18.33 -3.21
CA PRO A 31 9.78 -17.59 -2.63
C PRO A 31 8.51 -18.43 -2.49
N PHE A 32 7.85 -18.33 -1.34
CA PHE A 32 6.55 -18.94 -1.07
C PHE A 32 5.54 -17.84 -0.73
N ILE A 33 4.66 -17.54 -1.68
CA ILE A 33 3.67 -16.46 -1.57
C ILE A 33 2.38 -17.00 -0.97
N LYS A 34 1.97 -16.41 0.15
CA LYS A 34 0.64 -16.59 0.74
C LYS A 34 -0.29 -15.45 0.29
N ALA A 35 -1.60 -15.66 0.33
CA ALA A 35 -2.58 -14.62 -0.02
C ALA A 35 -2.43 -13.36 0.85
N THR A 36 -1.88 -13.47 2.07
CA THR A 36 -1.55 -12.35 2.97
C THR A 36 -0.42 -11.50 2.45
N ASP A 37 0.56 -12.09 1.78
CA ASP A 37 1.74 -11.39 1.28
C ASP A 37 1.46 -10.49 0.07
N ILE A 38 0.36 -10.77 -0.66
CA ILE A 38 0.01 -10.04 -1.87
C ILE A 38 -0.60 -8.69 -1.50
N PRO A 39 0.06 -7.58 -1.83
CA PRO A 39 -0.51 -6.24 -1.62
C PRO A 39 -1.58 -5.95 -2.69
N ILE A 40 -2.56 -5.09 -2.35
CA ILE A 40 -3.59 -4.68 -3.29
C ILE A 40 -3.01 -3.65 -4.26
N GLY A 41 -3.25 -3.85 -5.57
CA GLY A 41 -2.89 -2.89 -6.62
C GLY A 41 -1.43 -2.93 -7.07
N VAL A 42 -0.59 -3.77 -6.46
CA VAL A 42 0.83 -3.95 -6.85
C VAL A 42 0.95 -5.14 -7.80
N LYS A 43 1.76 -4.99 -8.85
CA LYS A 43 1.95 -6.04 -9.86
C LYS A 43 2.68 -7.26 -9.31
N CYS A 44 3.82 -7.06 -8.65
CA CYS A 44 4.68 -8.14 -8.17
C CYS A 44 4.78 -8.15 -6.64
N THR A 45 4.67 -9.32 -6.03
CA THR A 45 4.99 -9.53 -4.62
C THR A 45 6.48 -9.83 -4.51
N LEU A 46 7.25 -8.87 -3.99
CA LEU A 46 8.71 -8.96 -3.91
C LEU A 46 9.20 -9.48 -2.55
N VAL A 47 8.39 -9.35 -1.52
CA VAL A 47 8.72 -9.78 -0.14
C VAL A 47 7.69 -10.78 0.31
N THR A 48 8.14 -11.92 0.80
CA THR A 48 7.32 -12.98 1.35
C THR A 48 7.72 -13.23 2.80
N GLU A 49 6.73 -13.60 3.61
CA GLU A 49 6.99 -13.96 5.01
C GLU A 49 7.82 -15.26 5.13
N GLN A 50 7.65 -16.16 4.17
CA GLN A 50 8.30 -17.48 4.16
C GLN A 50 8.83 -17.81 2.76
N SER A 51 9.79 -18.73 2.71
CA SER A 51 10.29 -19.35 1.49
C SER A 51 10.41 -20.86 1.66
N TYR A 52 10.42 -21.59 0.56
CA TYR A 52 10.66 -23.03 0.56
C TYR A 52 12.15 -23.33 0.67
N SER A 53 12.49 -24.43 1.37
CA SER A 53 13.79 -25.07 1.27
C SER A 53 13.91 -25.85 -0.06
N LYS A 54 15.13 -26.27 -0.42
CA LYS A 54 15.35 -27.16 -1.59
C LYS A 54 14.53 -28.44 -1.48
N LEU A 55 14.45 -29.02 -0.28
CA LEU A 55 13.69 -30.25 -0.02
C LEU A 55 12.19 -30.05 -0.32
N ALA A 56 11.62 -28.91 0.10
CA ALA A 56 10.23 -28.59 -0.20
C ALA A 56 10.03 -28.35 -1.71
N ALA A 57 10.93 -27.61 -2.35
CA ALA A 57 10.84 -27.33 -3.78
C ALA A 57 10.86 -28.60 -4.64
N GLU A 58 11.69 -29.57 -4.30
CA GLU A 58 11.72 -30.87 -4.97
C GLU A 58 10.44 -31.67 -4.70
N LYS A 59 10.01 -31.75 -3.45
CA LYS A 59 8.81 -32.50 -3.06
C LYS A 59 7.55 -31.96 -3.71
N TYR A 60 7.41 -30.64 -3.77
CA TYR A 60 6.24 -29.95 -4.30
C TYR A 60 6.43 -29.47 -5.74
N LYS A 61 7.39 -29.99 -6.50
CA LYS A 61 7.75 -29.58 -7.87
C LYS A 61 6.55 -29.47 -8.81
N LYS A 62 5.51 -30.30 -8.63
CA LYS A 62 4.26 -30.23 -9.43
C LYS A 62 3.46 -28.94 -9.21
N SER A 63 3.70 -28.23 -8.10
CA SER A 63 3.06 -26.95 -7.76
C SER A 63 3.97 -25.75 -8.01
N LEU A 64 5.11 -25.96 -8.66
CA LEU A 64 5.99 -24.88 -9.06
C LEU A 64 5.24 -23.95 -10.03
N VAL A 65 5.26 -22.67 -9.73
CA VAL A 65 4.70 -21.61 -10.56
C VAL A 65 5.84 -20.91 -11.27
N PRO A 66 5.97 -21.11 -12.60
CA PRO A 66 7.05 -20.50 -13.38
C PRO A 66 6.94 -18.99 -13.43
N LYS A 67 8.08 -18.32 -13.63
CA LYS A 67 8.15 -16.91 -13.99
C LYS A 67 7.20 -16.60 -15.15
N GLY A 68 6.53 -15.45 -15.09
CA GLY A 68 5.58 -15.03 -16.11
C GLY A 68 4.14 -15.51 -15.88
N SER A 69 3.89 -16.28 -14.81
CA SER A 69 2.55 -16.73 -14.46
C SER A 69 1.74 -15.63 -13.77
N THR A 70 0.42 -15.72 -13.88
CA THR A 70 -0.55 -14.83 -13.21
C THR A 70 -1.17 -15.56 -12.02
N CYS A 71 -0.90 -15.11 -10.81
CA CYS A 71 -1.39 -15.71 -9.56
C CYS A 71 -2.58 -14.90 -9.03
N VAL A 72 -3.70 -15.56 -8.78
CA VAL A 72 -4.97 -14.93 -8.34
C VAL A 72 -5.43 -15.55 -7.03
N VAL A 73 -5.78 -14.72 -6.06
CA VAL A 73 -6.36 -15.18 -4.78
C VAL A 73 -7.80 -15.61 -5.01
N THR A 74 -8.08 -16.86 -4.70
CA THR A 74 -9.38 -17.53 -4.89
C THR A 74 -10.02 -18.04 -3.58
N ILE A 75 -9.35 -17.81 -2.43
CA ILE A 75 -9.91 -18.08 -1.09
C ILE A 75 -9.65 -16.86 -0.20
N GLY A 76 -10.67 -16.36 0.47
CA GLY A 76 -10.58 -15.20 1.37
C GLY A 76 -10.76 -13.88 0.64
N SER A 77 -9.73 -13.07 0.45
CA SER A 77 -9.81 -11.74 -0.19
C SER A 77 -10.07 -11.81 -1.72
N ILE A 78 -11.15 -12.46 -2.12
CA ILE A 78 -11.52 -12.68 -3.52
C ILE A 78 -11.79 -11.33 -4.24
N GLY A 79 -11.36 -11.24 -5.50
CA GLY A 79 -11.60 -10.08 -6.35
C GLY A 79 -10.78 -8.84 -6.00
N LYS A 80 -9.78 -8.96 -5.13
CA LYS A 80 -8.96 -7.83 -4.68
C LYS A 80 -7.46 -8.03 -4.91
N LYS A 81 -6.98 -9.26 -4.84
CA LYS A 81 -5.55 -9.58 -4.79
C LYS A 81 -5.13 -10.52 -5.90
N MET A 82 -4.09 -10.14 -6.60
CA MET A 82 -3.37 -10.94 -7.60
C MET A 82 -1.94 -10.47 -7.71
N THR A 83 -1.05 -11.31 -8.22
CA THR A 83 0.36 -10.97 -8.44
C THR A 83 0.92 -11.64 -9.69
N TYR A 84 1.90 -11.02 -10.31
CA TYR A 84 2.66 -11.55 -11.41
C TYR A 84 3.91 -12.24 -10.88
N ALA A 85 4.18 -13.45 -11.32
CA ALA A 85 5.38 -14.19 -10.94
C ALA A 85 6.62 -13.64 -11.66
N HIS A 86 7.39 -12.79 -10.97
CA HIS A 86 8.61 -12.17 -11.49
C HIS A 86 9.81 -13.14 -11.53
N THR A 87 9.71 -14.24 -10.80
CA THR A 87 10.64 -15.38 -10.77
C THR A 87 9.84 -16.66 -10.60
N ASP A 88 10.49 -17.80 -10.67
CA ASP A 88 9.89 -19.07 -10.26
C ASP A 88 9.58 -19.02 -8.77
N LEU A 89 8.42 -19.50 -8.36
CA LEU A 89 7.93 -19.40 -6.99
C LEU A 89 6.91 -20.49 -6.64
N PHE A 90 6.58 -20.58 -5.37
CA PHE A 90 5.45 -21.37 -4.89
C PHE A 90 4.36 -20.46 -4.30
N VAL A 91 3.13 -20.95 -4.32
CA VAL A 91 1.98 -20.24 -3.74
C VAL A 91 1.22 -21.18 -2.80
N ASN A 92 0.48 -20.60 -1.84
CA ASN A 92 -0.37 -21.40 -0.97
C ASN A 92 -1.68 -21.83 -1.67
N GLN A 93 -2.45 -22.73 -1.04
CA GLN A 93 -3.70 -23.26 -1.58
C GLN A 93 -4.81 -22.21 -1.80
N ALA A 94 -4.67 -21.02 -1.25
CA ALA A 94 -5.61 -19.91 -1.48
C ALA A 94 -5.40 -19.20 -2.83
N ILE A 95 -4.40 -19.60 -3.61
CA ILE A 95 -4.00 -18.98 -4.86
C ILE A 95 -4.05 -20.01 -5.99
N ASN A 96 -4.67 -19.62 -7.10
CA ASN A 96 -4.58 -20.31 -8.38
C ASN A 96 -3.70 -19.51 -9.34
N ALA A 97 -2.71 -20.16 -9.94
CA ALA A 97 -1.81 -19.57 -10.91
C ALA A 97 -2.18 -20.02 -12.32
N ILE A 98 -2.20 -19.07 -13.25
CA ILE A 98 -2.35 -19.32 -14.69
C ILE A 98 -0.94 -19.28 -15.29
N VAL A 99 -0.50 -20.37 -15.88
CA VAL A 99 0.75 -20.46 -16.65
C VAL A 99 0.37 -20.38 -18.13
N PRO A 100 0.53 -19.22 -18.79
CA PRO A 100 0.10 -19.06 -20.17
C PRO A 100 0.87 -19.97 -21.12
N LYS A 101 0.18 -20.42 -22.19
CA LYS A 101 0.82 -21.09 -23.33
C LYS A 101 1.63 -20.10 -24.15
N ASP A 102 2.59 -20.58 -24.94
CA ASP A 102 3.44 -19.76 -25.80
C ASP A 102 2.69 -18.90 -26.83
N SER A 103 1.44 -19.26 -27.14
CA SER A 103 0.57 -18.47 -28.01
C SER A 103 0.06 -17.17 -27.39
N TYR A 104 0.27 -16.96 -26.10
CA TYR A 104 -0.15 -15.78 -25.37
C TYR A 104 1.06 -15.03 -24.78
N ASP A 105 0.95 -13.72 -24.70
CA ASP A 105 1.90 -12.89 -23.98
C ASP A 105 1.57 -12.86 -22.47
N ASN A 106 2.56 -13.12 -21.64
CA ASN A 106 2.38 -13.27 -20.18
C ASN A 106 1.90 -11.97 -19.51
N GLU A 107 2.47 -10.83 -19.92
CA GLU A 107 2.07 -9.52 -19.39
C GLU A 107 0.64 -9.16 -19.80
N TYR A 108 0.29 -9.43 -21.07
CA TYR A 108 -1.06 -9.23 -21.55
C TYR A 108 -2.08 -10.07 -20.78
N ILE A 109 -1.77 -11.34 -20.50
CA ILE A 109 -2.66 -12.21 -19.72
C ILE A 109 -2.83 -11.68 -18.31
N PHE A 110 -1.75 -11.20 -17.68
CA PHE A 110 -1.84 -10.59 -16.35
C PHE A 110 -2.83 -9.42 -16.33
N TYR A 111 -2.70 -8.47 -17.24
CA TYR A 111 -3.58 -7.29 -17.29
C TYR A 111 -5.01 -7.66 -17.72
N ASN A 112 -5.15 -8.59 -18.65
CA ASN A 112 -6.47 -9.09 -19.03
C ASN A 112 -7.20 -9.72 -17.84
N VAL A 113 -6.54 -10.57 -17.08
CA VAL A 113 -7.09 -11.20 -15.86
C VAL A 113 -7.43 -10.12 -14.83
N ARG A 114 -6.58 -9.11 -14.65
CA ARG A 114 -6.84 -7.98 -13.75
C ARG A 114 -8.12 -7.23 -14.08
N CYS A 115 -8.36 -6.98 -15.35
CA CYS A 115 -9.53 -6.24 -15.83
C CYS A 115 -10.78 -7.10 -15.98
N SER A 116 -10.63 -8.33 -16.50
CA SER A 116 -11.77 -9.16 -16.89
C SER A 116 -12.19 -10.19 -15.86
N VAL A 117 -11.27 -10.68 -15.02
CA VAL A 117 -11.55 -11.76 -14.04
C VAL A 117 -11.76 -11.17 -12.64
N LEU A 118 -10.82 -10.38 -12.17
CA LEU A 118 -10.82 -9.92 -10.78
C LEU A 118 -12.15 -9.27 -10.33
N PRO A 119 -12.79 -8.36 -11.11
CA PRO A 119 -14.04 -7.72 -10.70
C PRO A 119 -15.23 -8.66 -10.58
N GLN A 120 -15.23 -9.77 -11.36
CA GLN A 120 -16.35 -10.70 -11.38
C GLN A 120 -16.19 -11.89 -10.41
N LEU A 121 -15.00 -12.09 -9.82
CA LEU A 121 -14.74 -13.22 -8.93
C LEU A 121 -15.71 -13.32 -7.76
N LYS A 122 -16.11 -12.19 -7.17
CA LYS A 122 -17.09 -12.18 -6.07
C LYS A 122 -18.45 -12.77 -6.44
N LYS A 123 -18.84 -12.68 -7.72
CA LYS A 123 -20.11 -13.26 -8.21
C LYS A 123 -20.05 -14.78 -8.33
N LEU A 124 -18.86 -15.36 -8.31
CA LEU A 124 -18.61 -16.78 -8.46
C LEU A 124 -18.30 -17.47 -7.12
N ASP A 125 -18.42 -16.72 -6.03
CA ASP A 125 -18.22 -17.25 -4.68
C ASP A 125 -19.26 -18.33 -4.37
N SER A 126 -18.79 -19.53 -4.11
CA SER A 126 -19.62 -20.66 -3.69
C SER A 126 -19.75 -20.77 -2.16
N GLY A 127 -19.05 -19.90 -1.43
CA GLY A 127 -18.94 -19.98 0.02
C GLY A 127 -18.23 -21.23 0.53
N THR A 128 -17.97 -21.27 1.82
CA THR A 128 -17.56 -22.47 2.56
C THR A 128 -18.46 -22.60 3.79
N THR A 129 -18.53 -23.81 4.37
CA THR A 129 -19.17 -24.06 5.66
C THR A 129 -18.64 -23.17 6.79
N SER A 130 -17.42 -22.63 6.64
CA SER A 130 -16.80 -21.69 7.58
C SER A 130 -17.08 -20.21 7.26
N GLY A 131 -17.94 -19.90 6.28
CA GLY A 131 -18.27 -18.52 5.88
C GLY A 131 -17.16 -17.79 5.12
N ARG A 132 -16.09 -18.46 4.71
CA ARG A 132 -15.04 -17.85 3.88
C ARG A 132 -15.38 -17.91 2.40
N GLU A 133 -15.17 -16.83 1.71
CA GLU A 133 -15.26 -16.78 0.23
C GLU A 133 -14.31 -17.83 -0.38
N ASN A 134 -14.82 -18.65 -1.32
CA ASN A 134 -14.01 -19.68 -1.99
C ASN A 134 -14.48 -19.93 -3.42
N ILE A 135 -13.53 -19.94 -4.35
CA ILE A 135 -13.75 -20.33 -5.74
C ILE A 135 -12.92 -21.58 -6.03
N SER A 136 -13.60 -22.66 -6.38
CA SER A 136 -12.94 -23.92 -6.74
C SER A 136 -12.03 -23.73 -7.96
N LYS A 137 -10.98 -24.57 -8.09
CA LYS A 137 -10.13 -24.61 -9.29
C LYS A 137 -10.94 -24.82 -10.56
N THR A 138 -11.98 -25.66 -10.52
CA THR A 138 -12.84 -25.96 -11.65
C THR A 138 -13.63 -24.73 -12.08
N SER A 139 -14.24 -24.02 -11.13
CA SER A 139 -14.97 -22.77 -11.41
C SER A 139 -14.04 -21.71 -11.94
N PHE A 140 -12.86 -21.52 -11.31
CA PHE A 140 -11.86 -20.57 -11.76
C PHE A 140 -11.40 -20.86 -13.20
N SER A 141 -11.05 -22.10 -13.50
CA SER A 141 -10.57 -22.50 -14.83
C SER A 141 -11.61 -22.40 -15.94
N SER A 142 -12.90 -22.37 -15.59
CA SER A 142 -14.01 -22.24 -16.52
C SER A 142 -14.39 -20.79 -16.87
N ILE A 143 -13.82 -19.80 -16.16
CA ILE A 143 -14.07 -18.38 -16.43
C ILE A 143 -13.67 -18.06 -17.86
N ARG A 144 -14.54 -17.32 -18.57
CA ARG A 144 -14.26 -16.86 -19.93
C ARG A 144 -13.80 -15.42 -19.91
N ILE A 145 -12.75 -15.13 -20.65
CA ILE A 145 -12.23 -13.78 -20.87
C ILE A 145 -12.12 -13.46 -22.35
N PRO A 146 -12.28 -12.18 -22.73
CA PRO A 146 -12.05 -11.76 -24.12
C PRO A 146 -10.54 -11.74 -24.38
N VAL A 147 -10.10 -12.33 -25.48
CA VAL A 147 -8.70 -12.32 -25.88
C VAL A 147 -8.52 -11.79 -27.30
N ILE A 148 -7.39 -11.15 -27.56
CA ILE A 148 -6.89 -10.76 -28.86
C ILE A 148 -6.01 -11.91 -29.35
N ARG A 149 -6.20 -12.40 -30.59
CA ARG A 149 -5.40 -13.53 -31.07
C ARG A 149 -3.98 -13.15 -31.49
N ASP A 150 -3.81 -11.93 -32.01
CA ASP A 150 -2.50 -11.46 -32.47
C ASP A 150 -1.57 -11.23 -31.28
N LYS A 151 -0.56 -12.09 -31.15
CA LYS A 151 0.44 -12.03 -30.07
C LYS A 151 1.27 -10.73 -30.10
N ASN A 152 1.48 -10.13 -31.27
CA ASN A 152 2.21 -8.85 -31.36
C ASN A 152 1.39 -7.73 -30.74
N VAL A 153 0.06 -7.73 -30.98
CA VAL A 153 -0.84 -6.77 -30.33
C VAL A 153 -0.90 -7.01 -28.82
N GLN A 154 -0.99 -8.28 -28.39
CA GLN A 154 -0.92 -8.63 -26.97
C GLN A 154 0.35 -8.07 -26.31
N ARG A 155 1.51 -8.31 -26.94
CA ARG A 155 2.81 -7.84 -26.44
C ARG A 155 2.88 -6.31 -26.34
N ARG A 156 2.36 -5.59 -27.33
CA ARG A 156 2.31 -4.12 -27.28
C ARG A 156 1.48 -3.62 -26.08
N ILE A 157 0.31 -4.20 -25.87
CA ILE A 157 -0.55 -3.88 -24.72
C ILE A 157 0.17 -4.20 -23.41
N GLY A 158 0.75 -5.39 -23.29
CA GLY A 158 1.50 -5.83 -22.12
C GLY A 158 2.65 -4.86 -21.77
N VAL A 159 3.46 -4.50 -22.78
CA VAL A 159 4.59 -3.56 -22.61
C VAL A 159 4.12 -2.18 -22.16
N ILE A 160 3.08 -1.63 -22.79
CA ILE A 160 2.57 -0.30 -22.39
C ILE A 160 2.12 -0.32 -20.92
N LEU A 161 1.29 -1.29 -20.53
CA LEU A 161 0.74 -1.36 -19.17
C LEU A 161 1.83 -1.68 -18.15
N SER A 162 2.78 -2.55 -18.46
CA SER A 162 3.88 -2.87 -17.55
C SER A 162 4.85 -1.70 -17.37
N THR A 163 4.98 -0.83 -18.37
CA THR A 163 5.77 0.41 -18.22
C THR A 163 5.14 1.35 -17.19
N TYR A 164 3.82 1.50 -17.19
CA TYR A 164 3.14 2.30 -16.15
C TYR A 164 3.30 1.69 -14.76
N ASP A 165 3.13 0.38 -14.59
CA ASP A 165 3.35 -0.27 -13.29
C ASP A 165 4.81 -0.10 -12.82
N SER A 166 5.78 -0.22 -13.73
CA SER A 166 7.21 0.01 -13.42
C SER A 166 7.48 1.46 -12.99
N LEU A 167 6.84 2.44 -13.62
CA LEU A 167 6.93 3.85 -13.23
C LEU A 167 6.33 4.08 -11.83
N ILE A 168 5.18 3.49 -11.54
CA ILE A 168 4.51 3.58 -10.23
C ILE A 168 5.41 2.96 -9.15
N GLU A 169 5.95 1.76 -9.38
CA GLU A 169 6.85 1.09 -8.44
C GLU A 169 8.13 1.90 -8.18
N ASN A 170 8.75 2.42 -9.25
CA ASN A 170 9.96 3.24 -9.16
C ASN A 170 9.69 4.54 -8.37
N ASN A 171 8.61 5.24 -8.70
CA ASN A 171 8.24 6.46 -7.99
C ASN A 171 7.90 6.18 -6.52
N THR A 172 7.24 5.07 -6.22
CA THR A 172 6.95 4.66 -4.84
C THR A 172 8.24 4.39 -4.05
N LYS A 173 9.22 3.72 -4.67
CA LYS A 173 10.56 3.52 -4.07
C LYS A 173 11.27 4.85 -3.84
N ARG A 174 11.24 5.74 -4.83
CA ARG A 174 11.86 7.08 -4.74
C ARG A 174 11.27 7.89 -3.60
N ILE A 175 9.94 7.92 -3.47
CA ILE A 175 9.25 8.62 -2.38
C ILE A 175 9.72 8.08 -1.02
N ARG A 176 9.72 6.75 -0.82
CA ARG A 176 10.19 6.15 0.44
C ARG A 176 11.64 6.48 0.78
N LEU A 177 12.52 6.48 -0.23
CA LEU A 177 13.93 6.84 -0.04
C LEU A 177 14.09 8.32 0.33
N LEU A 178 13.39 9.22 -0.35
CA LEU A 178 13.41 10.66 -0.07
C LEU A 178 12.84 10.96 1.32
N GLU A 179 11.76 10.30 1.72
CA GLU A 179 11.21 10.41 3.08
C GLU A 179 12.23 9.95 4.13
N LYS A 180 12.93 8.83 3.87
CA LYS A 180 13.97 8.34 4.78
C LYS A 180 15.19 9.26 4.84
N MET A 181 15.58 9.84 3.71
CA MET A 181 16.65 10.85 3.68
C MET A 181 16.26 12.10 4.48
N ALA A 182 15.03 12.60 4.31
CA ALA A 182 14.52 13.75 5.06
C ALA A 182 14.47 13.46 6.56
N GLU A 183 14.00 12.28 6.96
CA GLU A 183 13.99 11.84 8.36
C GLU A 183 15.41 11.79 8.95
N ASN A 184 16.36 11.20 8.23
CA ASN A 184 17.74 11.11 8.68
C ASN A 184 18.38 12.50 8.81
N LEU A 185 18.19 13.37 7.81
CA LEU A 185 18.70 14.73 7.83
C LEU A 185 18.13 15.53 9.01
N TYR A 186 16.80 15.43 9.23
CA TYR A 186 16.16 16.05 10.38
C TYR A 186 16.78 15.58 11.71
N LYS A 187 16.96 14.25 11.85
CA LYS A 187 17.59 13.68 13.06
C LYS A 187 19.03 14.15 13.27
N GLU A 188 19.82 14.21 12.21
CA GLU A 188 21.20 14.72 12.32
C GLU A 188 21.22 16.19 12.76
N TRP A 189 20.40 17.03 12.16
CA TRP A 189 20.46 18.48 12.40
C TRP A 189 19.77 18.89 13.69
N PHE A 190 18.58 18.40 13.98
CA PHE A 190 17.69 18.89 15.04
C PHE A 190 17.58 17.98 16.26
N VAL A 191 18.05 16.73 16.16
CA VAL A 191 18.07 15.82 17.30
C VAL A 191 19.48 15.58 17.81
N ARG A 192 20.44 15.42 16.87
CA ARG A 192 21.85 15.20 17.21
C ARG A 192 22.68 16.47 17.14
N PHE A 193 22.09 17.56 16.71
CA PHE A 193 22.70 18.89 16.53
C PHE A 193 23.94 18.89 15.61
N ARG A 194 23.97 17.99 14.62
CA ARG A 194 25.05 17.89 13.63
C ARG A 194 24.70 18.61 12.34
N PHE A 195 24.29 19.87 12.45
CA PHE A 195 24.02 20.73 11.28
C PHE A 195 25.31 21.34 10.75
N PRO A 196 25.32 21.84 9.49
CA PRO A 196 26.52 22.48 8.94
C PRO A 196 27.02 23.63 9.82
N GLY A 197 28.29 23.54 10.23
CA GLY A 197 28.92 24.54 11.12
C GLY A 197 28.72 24.30 12.61
N HIS A 198 28.09 23.18 13.02
CA HIS A 198 27.88 22.85 14.43
C HIS A 198 29.16 22.79 15.27
N GLU A 199 30.32 22.48 14.66
CA GLU A 199 31.61 22.43 15.34
C GLU A 199 32.05 23.78 15.92
N LYS A 200 31.45 24.88 15.41
CA LYS A 200 31.75 26.25 15.84
C LYS A 200 30.71 26.79 16.83
N VAL A 201 29.70 26.02 17.14
CA VAL A 201 28.59 26.42 18.02
C VAL A 201 28.80 25.84 19.41
N GLU A 202 28.82 26.71 20.40
CA GLU A 202 28.86 26.31 21.82
C GLU A 202 27.52 25.65 22.22
N MET A 203 27.60 24.69 23.14
CA MET A 203 26.41 24.05 23.70
C MET A 203 26.09 24.66 25.05
N GLU A 204 24.84 25.10 25.25
CA GLU A 204 24.33 25.61 26.54
C GLU A 204 23.11 24.80 26.97
N ASN A 205 23.12 24.25 28.16
CA ASN A 205 22.02 23.44 28.73
C ASN A 205 21.56 22.27 27.83
N GLY A 206 22.48 21.68 27.07
CA GLY A 206 22.19 20.56 26.13
C GLY A 206 21.60 20.98 24.79
N LEU A 207 21.55 22.29 24.51
CA LEU A 207 21.12 22.86 23.24
C LEU A 207 22.23 23.68 22.62
N PRO A 208 22.24 23.88 21.29
CA PRO A 208 23.11 24.84 20.66
C PRO A 208 22.83 26.24 21.19
N LYS A 209 23.87 27.03 21.44
CA LYS A 209 23.76 28.40 21.95
C LYS A 209 22.77 29.23 21.10
N GLY A 210 21.86 29.89 21.80
CA GLY A 210 20.80 30.69 21.17
C GLY A 210 19.53 29.89 20.82
N TRP A 211 19.52 28.58 21.04
CA TRP A 211 18.28 27.80 20.92
C TRP A 211 17.49 27.79 22.23
N THR A 212 16.17 27.90 22.11
CA THR A 212 15.24 27.92 23.25
C THR A 212 14.18 26.82 23.12
N VAL A 213 13.64 26.38 24.24
CA VAL A 213 12.50 25.47 24.28
C VAL A 213 11.23 26.27 24.46
N GLU A 214 10.32 26.18 23.49
CA GLU A 214 9.04 26.88 23.53
C GLU A 214 7.88 25.89 23.64
N LYS A 215 6.72 26.34 24.10
CA LYS A 215 5.50 25.54 24.10
C LYS A 215 4.82 25.61 22.74
N VAL A 216 4.34 24.46 22.24
CA VAL A 216 3.64 24.38 20.95
C VAL A 216 2.48 25.38 20.84
N LYS A 217 1.72 25.59 21.93
CA LYS A 217 0.60 26.55 21.97
C LYS A 217 1.00 28.00 21.71
N ASP A 218 2.26 28.36 21.99
CA ASP A 218 2.75 29.72 21.80
C ASP A 218 3.21 29.94 20.34
N TRP A 219 3.42 28.83 19.62
CA TRP A 219 3.95 28.81 18.28
C TRP A 219 2.90 28.61 17.17
N CYS A 220 1.81 27.93 17.49
CA CYS A 220 0.77 27.62 16.52
C CYS A 220 -0.66 27.72 17.09
N ARG A 221 -1.59 27.91 16.19
CA ARG A 221 -3.03 27.79 16.42
C ARG A 221 -3.49 26.41 15.94
N VAL A 222 -4.34 25.75 16.75
CA VAL A 222 -4.92 24.46 16.42
C VAL A 222 -6.43 24.59 16.34
N PHE A 223 -7.04 24.02 15.30
CA PHE A 223 -8.49 23.93 15.15
C PHE A 223 -8.87 22.61 14.44
N THR A 224 -10.15 22.26 14.49
CA THR A 224 -10.70 21.06 13.82
C THR A 224 -11.73 21.45 12.77
N GLY A 225 -12.05 20.50 11.90
CA GLY A 225 -13.20 20.63 11.01
C GLY A 225 -14.54 20.58 11.75
N ARG A 226 -15.61 20.82 11.00
CA ARG A 226 -16.99 20.80 11.52
C ARG A 226 -17.86 19.73 10.85
N LYS A 227 -17.40 19.16 9.74
CA LYS A 227 -18.17 18.23 8.90
C LYS A 227 -17.80 16.77 9.18
N ASP A 228 -18.76 15.87 8.91
CA ASP A 228 -18.50 14.44 8.83
C ASP A 228 -18.15 14.02 7.39
N VAL A 229 -17.53 12.85 7.22
CA VAL A 229 -17.13 12.32 5.91
C VAL A 229 -18.33 12.09 4.98
N ASN A 230 -19.49 11.77 5.55
CA ASN A 230 -20.75 11.59 4.78
C ASN A 230 -21.28 12.89 4.13
N GLN A 231 -20.73 14.04 4.50
CA GLN A 231 -21.06 15.35 3.95
C GLN A 231 -20.12 15.76 2.80
N THR A 232 -19.22 14.88 2.39
CA THR A 232 -18.33 15.11 1.23
C THR A 232 -19.08 14.94 -0.08
N LYS A 233 -18.60 15.58 -1.15
CA LYS A 233 -19.15 15.51 -2.50
C LYS A 233 -18.07 15.08 -3.48
N GLU A 234 -18.43 14.23 -4.46
CA GLU A 234 -17.46 13.76 -5.46
C GLU A 234 -16.92 14.92 -6.33
N ASP A 235 -17.79 15.87 -6.70
CA ASP A 235 -17.47 16.99 -7.59
C ASP A 235 -17.20 18.31 -6.83
N GLY A 236 -16.92 18.27 -5.52
CA GLY A 236 -16.66 19.44 -4.71
C GLY A 236 -15.40 20.20 -5.16
N GLN A 237 -15.43 21.54 -5.06
CA GLN A 237 -14.35 22.42 -5.54
C GLN A 237 -13.08 22.34 -4.68
N TYR A 238 -13.21 22.08 -3.38
CA TYR A 238 -12.11 22.14 -2.42
C TYR A 238 -11.78 20.75 -1.88
N VAL A 239 -10.50 20.55 -1.59
CA VAL A 239 -10.03 19.31 -0.99
C VAL A 239 -10.56 19.19 0.44
N PHE A 240 -11.11 18.02 0.78
CA PHE A 240 -11.55 17.67 2.13
C PHE A 240 -10.65 16.59 2.71
N PHE A 241 -10.10 16.85 3.88
CA PHE A 241 -9.22 15.92 4.57
C PHE A 241 -9.92 15.27 5.76
N SER A 242 -9.92 13.95 5.78
CA SER A 242 -10.31 13.14 6.92
C SER A 242 -9.09 12.52 7.61
N CYS A 243 -9.32 11.73 8.66
CA CYS A 243 -8.26 10.94 9.29
C CYS A 243 -7.69 9.84 8.36
N SER A 244 -8.42 9.46 7.30
CA SER A 244 -7.97 8.42 6.36
C SER A 244 -6.87 8.92 5.40
N PRO A 245 -6.13 7.99 4.74
CA PRO A 245 -5.20 8.35 3.66
C PRO A 245 -5.88 9.00 2.46
N ASN A 246 -7.15 8.70 2.24
CA ASN A 246 -7.90 9.17 1.07
C ASN A 246 -8.23 10.66 1.17
N THR A 247 -8.29 11.29 0.03
CA THR A 247 -8.72 12.68 -0.14
C THR A 247 -10.15 12.68 -0.65
N PHE A 248 -10.98 13.56 -0.11
CA PHE A 248 -12.35 13.79 -0.52
C PHE A 248 -12.50 15.23 -1.01
N HIS A 249 -13.70 15.65 -1.39
CA HIS A 249 -13.97 17.01 -1.83
C HIS A 249 -15.16 17.61 -1.08
N SER A 250 -15.22 18.94 -1.04
CA SER A 250 -16.25 19.76 -0.42
C SER A 250 -16.54 21.00 -1.27
N ASP A 251 -17.76 21.55 -1.19
CA ASP A 251 -18.11 22.81 -1.87
C ASP A 251 -17.63 24.04 -1.09
N GLU A 252 -17.22 23.86 0.15
CA GLU A 252 -16.77 24.92 1.04
C GLU A 252 -15.36 24.64 1.55
N PHE A 253 -14.67 25.65 2.01
CA PHE A 253 -13.39 25.53 2.69
C PHE A 253 -13.43 26.16 4.07
N ILE A 254 -12.67 25.59 5.00
CA ILE A 254 -12.55 26.12 6.37
C ILE A 254 -11.32 26.99 6.56
N TYR A 255 -10.30 26.80 5.72
CA TYR A 255 -9.04 27.53 5.80
C TYR A 255 -8.38 27.67 4.42
N ASP A 256 -7.64 28.77 4.23
CA ASP A 256 -6.80 29.05 3.06
C ASP A 256 -5.40 29.41 3.54
N GLY A 257 -4.39 28.65 3.15
CA GLY A 257 -2.99 28.86 3.52
C GLY A 257 -2.24 27.58 3.86
N LYS A 258 -1.09 27.73 4.52
CA LYS A 258 -0.21 26.62 4.94
C LYS A 258 -0.73 26.02 6.25
N ALA A 259 -0.94 24.72 6.27
CA ALA A 259 -1.39 24.01 7.46
C ALA A 259 -0.78 22.60 7.56
N ILE A 260 -0.60 22.15 8.79
CA ILE A 260 -0.25 20.78 9.09
C ILE A 260 -1.51 20.07 9.56
N LEU A 261 -1.90 19.03 8.86
CA LEU A 261 -3.10 18.26 9.16
C LEU A 261 -2.73 17.01 9.94
N VAL A 262 -3.36 16.82 11.10
CA VAL A 262 -3.08 15.70 12.00
C VAL A 262 -4.35 14.87 12.19
N ALA A 263 -4.28 13.59 11.90
CA ALA A 263 -5.39 12.68 12.14
C ALA A 263 -5.59 12.46 13.64
N GLY A 264 -6.78 12.81 14.15
CA GLY A 264 -7.09 12.77 15.58
C GLY A 264 -7.72 11.47 16.06
N ASN A 265 -8.14 10.56 15.16
CA ASN A 265 -8.74 9.28 15.55
C ASN A 265 -8.54 8.16 14.55
N GLY A 266 -8.89 6.93 14.97
CA GLY A 266 -8.86 5.72 14.14
C GLY A 266 -7.45 5.13 13.98
N SER A 267 -7.29 4.23 13.01
CA SER A 267 -6.03 3.52 12.74
C SER A 267 -4.89 4.43 12.26
N TYR A 268 -5.20 5.68 11.94
CA TYR A 268 -4.24 6.65 11.41
C TYR A 268 -3.97 7.81 12.39
N THR A 269 -4.37 7.68 13.66
CA THR A 269 -4.13 8.71 14.69
C THR A 269 -2.65 9.10 14.72
N GLY A 270 -2.37 10.41 14.77
CA GLY A 270 -1.01 10.96 14.70
C GLY A 270 -0.43 11.10 13.29
N ARG A 271 -1.09 10.59 12.25
CA ARG A 271 -0.64 10.80 10.89
C ARG A 271 -0.67 12.27 10.52
N THR A 272 0.47 12.79 10.08
CA THR A 272 0.64 14.18 9.68
C THR A 272 0.69 14.35 8.18
N ARG A 273 0.14 15.48 7.67
CA ARG A 273 0.26 15.94 6.29
C ARG A 273 0.56 17.44 6.28
N TYR A 274 1.36 17.89 5.35
CA TYR A 274 1.49 19.30 5.03
C TYR A 274 0.63 19.63 3.81
N PHE A 275 -0.11 20.73 3.88
CA PHE A 275 -0.93 21.22 2.77
C PHE A 275 -0.89 22.74 2.71
N GLU A 276 -0.94 23.28 1.49
CA GLU A 276 -1.02 24.70 1.20
C GLU A 276 -2.15 24.96 0.21
N GLY A 277 -3.05 25.88 0.55
CA GLY A 277 -4.22 26.26 -0.25
C GLY A 277 -5.53 26.13 0.53
N LYS A 278 -6.64 26.19 -0.22
CA LYS A 278 -8.00 26.09 0.33
C LYS A 278 -8.38 24.63 0.60
N PHE A 279 -8.81 24.36 1.83
CA PHE A 279 -9.25 23.00 2.23
C PHE A 279 -10.37 23.05 3.27
N ASP A 280 -11.07 21.91 3.35
CA ASP A 280 -12.05 21.61 4.40
C ASP A 280 -11.63 20.39 5.20
N LEU A 281 -12.18 20.22 6.40
CA LEU A 281 -11.74 19.21 7.36
C LEU A 281 -12.89 18.43 7.99
N TYR A 282 -12.61 17.16 8.22
CA TYR A 282 -13.37 16.30 9.13
C TYR A 282 -13.24 16.79 10.58
N GLN A 283 -14.34 16.69 11.35
CA GLN A 283 -14.44 17.15 12.74
C GLN A 283 -13.39 16.57 13.70
N ARG A 284 -12.71 15.48 13.34
CA ARG A 284 -11.66 14.84 14.14
C ARG A 284 -10.28 14.88 13.43
N THR A 285 -10.11 15.76 12.48
CA THR A 285 -8.82 16.09 11.88
C THR A 285 -8.42 17.48 12.36
N TYR A 286 -7.24 17.57 12.94
CA TYR A 286 -6.70 18.84 13.44
C TYR A 286 -5.95 19.54 12.32
N ALA A 287 -6.15 20.85 12.21
CA ALA A 287 -5.25 21.73 11.47
C ALA A 287 -4.38 22.50 12.46
N VAL A 288 -3.09 22.39 12.29
CA VAL A 288 -2.07 23.11 13.04
C VAL A 288 -1.48 24.15 12.12
N VAL A 289 -1.69 25.43 12.44
CA VAL A 289 -1.27 26.57 11.64
C VAL A 289 -0.25 27.37 12.44
N SER A 290 0.94 27.57 11.88
CA SER A 290 1.98 28.38 12.51
C SER A 290 1.53 29.83 12.63
N ASN A 291 1.91 30.50 13.71
CA ASN A 291 1.76 31.93 13.87
C ASN A 291 2.82 32.71 13.05
N LYS A 292 3.81 31.98 12.51
CA LYS A 292 4.90 32.49 11.67
C LYS A 292 4.90 31.69 10.35
N GLU A 293 4.60 32.33 9.24
CA GLU A 293 4.42 31.63 7.96
C GLU A 293 5.63 30.80 7.51
N ASP A 294 6.82 31.28 7.73
CA ASP A 294 8.05 30.65 7.23
C ASP A 294 8.45 29.37 7.96
N ASP A 295 7.88 29.12 9.15
CA ASP A 295 8.27 28.01 10.00
C ASP A 295 7.33 26.77 9.86
N SER A 296 6.22 26.89 9.14
CA SER A 296 5.20 25.84 9.04
C SER A 296 5.75 24.49 8.57
N PHE A 297 6.67 24.50 7.61
CA PHE A 297 7.26 23.26 7.09
C PHE A 297 8.23 22.62 8.10
N MET A 298 8.99 23.41 8.83
CA MET A 298 9.88 22.90 9.87
C MET A 298 9.09 22.27 11.02
N PHE A 299 7.98 22.87 11.39
CA PHE A 299 7.09 22.31 12.41
C PHE A 299 6.41 21.03 11.93
N TYR A 300 6.06 20.94 10.64
CA TYR A 300 5.61 19.68 10.04
C TYR A 300 6.65 18.58 10.19
N LEU A 301 7.93 18.86 9.90
CA LEU A 301 9.01 17.88 10.07
C LEU A 301 9.16 17.45 11.53
N TYR A 302 9.04 18.40 12.48
CA TYR A 302 9.05 18.11 13.91
C TYR A 302 7.91 17.16 14.29
N LEU A 303 6.68 17.47 13.94
CA LEU A 303 5.52 16.62 14.23
C LEU A 303 5.61 15.24 13.58
N ARG A 304 6.19 15.17 12.38
CA ARG A 304 6.33 13.91 11.64
C ARG A 304 7.43 13.00 12.16
N PHE A 305 8.57 13.55 12.55
CA PHE A 305 9.78 12.76 12.81
C PHE A 305 10.24 12.71 14.26
N LYS A 306 9.79 13.64 15.06
CA LYS A 306 10.21 13.75 16.47
C LYS A 306 9.07 13.60 17.47
N PHE A 307 7.91 14.14 17.14
CA PHE A 307 6.79 14.17 18.07
C PHE A 307 6.15 12.79 18.16
N ASP A 308 6.01 12.29 19.40
CA ASP A 308 5.31 11.05 19.68
C ASP A 308 3.86 11.35 20.09
N PHE A 309 2.92 10.87 19.28
CA PHE A 309 1.49 11.00 19.54
C PHE A 309 0.93 9.86 20.41
N GLU A 310 1.69 8.79 20.63
CA GLU A 310 1.22 7.60 21.38
C GLU A 310 0.77 7.93 22.82
N PRO A 311 1.50 8.77 23.61
CA PRO A 311 1.06 9.14 24.95
C PRO A 311 -0.24 9.95 24.98
N MET A 312 -0.67 10.51 23.85
CA MET A 312 -1.91 11.28 23.72
C MET A 312 -3.12 10.42 23.37
N HIS A 313 -2.93 9.13 23.12
CA HIS A 313 -4.03 8.21 22.86
C HIS A 313 -4.80 7.96 24.15
N SER A 314 -6.01 8.49 24.29
CA SER A 314 -6.92 8.12 25.36
C SER A 314 -7.39 6.67 25.14
N GLY A 315 -7.13 5.79 26.10
CA GLY A 315 -7.39 4.37 26.05
C GLY A 315 -8.85 4.01 25.75
N GLY A 316 -9.13 3.72 24.52
CA GLY A 316 -10.35 3.10 24.04
C GLY A 316 -10.00 2.16 22.90
N THR A 317 -10.79 1.10 22.71
CA THR A 317 -10.58 0.02 21.73
C THR A 317 -10.51 0.46 20.26
N ARG A 318 -10.56 1.77 19.98
CA ARG A 318 -10.39 2.39 18.67
C ARG A 318 -9.72 3.74 18.86
N GLY A 319 -8.40 3.75 19.00
CA GLY A 319 -7.55 4.92 19.10
C GLY A 319 -8.30 6.26 19.04
N SER A 320 -8.65 6.81 20.18
CA SER A 320 -9.40 8.04 20.23
C SER A 320 -8.48 9.20 20.53
N ALA A 321 -8.63 10.18 19.66
CA ALA A 321 -8.45 11.60 19.88
C ALA A 321 -7.26 12.05 20.75
N ILE A 322 -6.43 12.81 20.10
CA ILE A 322 -5.64 13.88 20.75
C ILE A 322 -6.66 14.85 21.38
N PRO A 323 -6.62 15.11 22.68
CA PRO A 323 -7.57 16.02 23.32
C PRO A 323 -7.44 17.44 22.85
#